data_94bd3f7749dc80fa490bc3903f85f2cd
#
_entry.id   94bd3f7749dc80fa490bc3903f85f2cd
#
_cell.length_a   1.000
_cell.length_b   1.000
_cell.length_c   1.000
_cell.angle_alpha   90.00
_cell.angle_beta   90.00
_cell.angle_gamma   90.00
#
_symmetry.space_group_name_H-M   'P 1'
#
loop_
_entity.id
_entity.type
_entity.pdbx_description
1 polymer ?
#
loop_
_entity_poly.entity_id
_entity_poly.type
_entity_poly.pdbx_seq_one_letter_code
_entity_poly.pdbx_strand_id
1 'polypeptide(L)'
;SNNHNSFIRMGYFTRNGEGIRVTANQNIERDLRVENLETNFQEVIEQAWQGESGVSKMYYDDSMKKQVFGYAVPVYDGDEIVGALCATDGVSAFQEILDDKTTMNGHGHIHMIGKEGKFLIRTGENLVDKKVSNIFEGDYITEKEQKKIKTAMDADKGVFSEFVYDGTTYKIYLEPVGMNGWYLFCVDTMHGLNAPVYQMLQVTRVVFITLLVMNSFLIFYVYTMLRKNNKHLIRLAYYDPLTGAYNAARFIQEMTTVTQESGEYSVGVLNIHQFKFINEIFGRAQADMLLCYIRQVLERNIRPGEYFCRDTGDFFWIMLLDQDEEVIKKRIY
;
A
#
# COMPACT_ATOMS: atom_id res chain seq x y z
N SER A 1 -30.62 10.82 24.56
CA SER A 1 -31.44 11.22 23.39
C SER A 1 -31.05 12.64 23.00
N ASN A 2 -30.27 12.77 21.92
CA ASN A 2 -29.87 14.06 21.39
C ASN A 2 -31.09 14.68 20.69
N ASN A 3 -31.68 15.72 21.29
CA ASN A 3 -32.64 16.61 20.65
C ASN A 3 -31.91 17.60 19.76
N HIS A 4 -31.45 17.17 18.58
CA HIS A 4 -30.82 18.06 17.61
C HIS A 4 -31.80 18.70 16.60
N ASN A 5 -33.12 18.60 16.80
CA ASN A 5 -34.14 19.12 15.89
C ASN A 5 -35.11 20.06 16.60
N SER A 6 -34.62 21.12 17.24
CA SER A 6 -35.50 22.17 17.74
C SER A 6 -35.45 23.38 16.77
N PHE A 7 -36.37 23.42 15.83
CA PHE A 7 -36.59 24.63 15.03
C PHE A 7 -36.79 25.85 15.97
N ILE A 8 -36.24 26.99 15.57
CA ILE A 8 -36.37 28.23 16.36
C ILE A 8 -37.83 28.69 16.35
N ARG A 9 -38.53 28.49 15.24
CA ARG A 9 -39.94 28.81 15.06
C ARG A 9 -40.61 27.77 14.20
N MET A 10 -41.87 27.49 14.49
CA MET A 10 -42.77 26.70 13.63
C MET A 10 -44.07 27.46 13.46
N GLY A 11 -44.62 27.41 12.26
CA GLY A 11 -45.87 28.10 11.96
C GLY A 11 -46.72 27.32 10.97
N TYR A 12 -47.97 27.65 10.88
CA TYR A 12 -48.89 27.17 9.91
C TYR A 12 -49.56 28.36 9.21
N PHE A 13 -49.58 28.37 7.90
CA PHE A 13 -50.21 29.40 7.09
C PHE A 13 -51.24 28.76 6.15
N THR A 14 -52.44 29.27 6.26
CA THR A 14 -53.56 28.87 5.40
C THR A 14 -53.38 29.44 3.97
N ARG A 15 -54.10 28.88 2.99
CA ARG A 15 -54.03 29.37 1.59
C ARG A 15 -54.47 30.83 1.39
N ASN A 16 -55.24 31.42 2.33
CA ASN A 16 -55.62 32.84 2.34
C ASN A 16 -54.51 33.74 2.92
N GLY A 17 -53.36 33.20 3.24
CA GLY A 17 -52.23 33.95 3.75
C GLY A 17 -52.26 34.25 5.24
N GLU A 18 -53.25 33.80 5.98
CA GLU A 18 -53.36 33.97 7.43
C GLU A 18 -52.61 32.80 8.14
N GLY A 19 -51.90 33.15 9.23
CA GLY A 19 -51.12 32.13 9.92
C GLY A 19 -50.93 32.36 11.41
N ILE A 20 -50.45 31.31 12.04
CA ILE A 20 -50.00 31.28 13.42
C ILE A 20 -48.57 30.78 13.48
N ARG A 21 -47.79 31.25 14.43
CA ARG A 21 -46.42 30.84 14.64
C ARG A 21 -46.13 30.61 16.11
N VAL A 22 -45.40 29.59 16.42
CA VAL A 22 -44.91 29.26 17.75
C VAL A 22 -43.40 29.38 17.76
N THR A 23 -42.87 30.07 18.74
CA THR A 23 -41.43 30.18 18.95
C THR A 23 -40.92 29.08 19.89
N ALA A 24 -39.62 28.81 19.89
CA ALA A 24 -39.00 27.85 20.81
C ALA A 24 -39.30 28.12 22.30
N ASN A 25 -39.56 29.40 22.65
CA ASN A 25 -39.98 29.80 24.03
C ASN A 25 -41.49 29.62 24.26
N GLN A 26 -42.21 28.89 23.40
CA GLN A 26 -43.62 28.63 23.43
C GLN A 26 -44.52 29.89 23.31
N ASN A 27 -44.00 31.03 22.91
CA ASN A 27 -44.81 32.16 22.56
C ASN A 27 -45.56 31.92 21.27
N ILE A 28 -46.89 32.19 21.28
CA ILE A 28 -47.74 32.05 20.13
C ILE A 28 -47.99 33.43 19.54
N GLU A 29 -47.58 33.64 18.30
CA GLU A 29 -47.88 34.81 17.47
C GLU A 29 -49.07 34.47 16.57
N ARG A 30 -50.13 35.28 16.67
CA ARG A 30 -51.40 35.09 15.92
C ARG A 30 -51.55 36.22 14.91
N ASP A 31 -52.49 36.07 14.03
CA ASP A 31 -52.88 37.10 13.05
C ASP A 31 -51.70 37.48 12.11
N LEU A 32 -50.83 36.55 11.88
CA LEU A 32 -49.73 36.73 10.94
C LEU A 32 -50.26 36.67 9.50
N ARG A 33 -49.64 37.49 8.64
CA ARG A 33 -49.92 37.45 7.20
C ARG A 33 -48.65 37.12 6.42
N VAL A 34 -48.73 36.20 5.44
CA VAL A 34 -47.60 35.79 4.61
C VAL A 34 -46.95 37.02 3.93
N GLU A 35 -47.77 37.97 3.47
CA GLU A 35 -47.34 39.23 2.83
C GLU A 35 -46.42 40.07 3.71
N ASN A 36 -46.41 39.88 5.03
CA ASN A 36 -45.57 40.61 5.99
C ASN A 36 -44.28 39.84 6.35
N LEU A 37 -44.06 38.66 5.77
CA LEU A 37 -42.84 37.89 5.96
C LEU A 37 -41.77 38.33 4.96
N GLU A 38 -40.53 37.90 5.19
CA GLU A 38 -39.43 38.10 4.24
C GLU A 38 -39.74 37.43 2.89
N THR A 39 -39.42 38.13 1.79
CA THR A 39 -39.75 37.70 0.42
C THR A 39 -39.27 36.28 0.11
N ASN A 40 -38.03 35.94 0.51
CA ASN A 40 -37.50 34.60 0.32
C ASN A 40 -38.30 33.51 1.03
N PHE A 41 -38.95 33.83 2.14
CA PHE A 41 -39.78 32.92 2.90
C PHE A 41 -41.21 32.84 2.32
N GLN A 42 -41.73 33.95 1.81
CA GLN A 42 -43.01 33.98 1.09
C GLN A 42 -42.98 33.02 -0.12
N GLU A 43 -41.91 33.12 -0.94
CA GLU A 43 -41.73 32.27 -2.12
C GLU A 43 -41.89 30.78 -1.81
N VAL A 44 -41.28 30.31 -0.71
CA VAL A 44 -41.30 28.88 -0.32
C VAL A 44 -42.69 28.48 0.23
N ILE A 45 -43.36 29.38 0.94
CA ILE A 45 -44.75 29.13 1.37
C ILE A 45 -45.68 29.00 0.19
N GLU A 46 -45.53 29.87 -0.79
CA GLU A 46 -46.32 29.81 -2.07
C GLU A 46 -46.05 28.51 -2.85
N GLN A 47 -44.81 28.05 -2.90
CA GLN A 47 -44.43 26.74 -3.47
C GLN A 47 -45.12 25.59 -2.73
N ALA A 48 -45.16 25.65 -1.41
CA ALA A 48 -45.86 24.64 -0.61
C ALA A 48 -47.38 24.62 -0.87
N TRP A 49 -48.02 25.78 -1.14
CA TRP A 49 -49.39 25.82 -1.57
C TRP A 49 -49.63 25.23 -2.97
N GLN A 50 -48.57 25.07 -3.75
CA GLN A 50 -48.60 24.39 -5.07
C GLN A 50 -48.28 22.89 -4.98
N GLY A 51 -47.95 22.40 -3.76
CA GLY A 51 -47.64 20.99 -3.51
C GLY A 51 -46.13 20.69 -3.43
N GLU A 52 -45.25 21.68 -3.53
CA GLU A 52 -43.82 21.53 -3.51
C GLU A 52 -43.25 21.91 -2.16
N SER A 53 -42.54 20.96 -1.53
CA SER A 53 -41.79 21.28 -0.30
C SER A 53 -40.46 21.99 -0.63
N GLY A 54 -40.08 22.99 0.16
CA GLY A 54 -38.91 23.77 -0.16
C GLY A 54 -38.20 24.38 1.04
N VAL A 55 -37.01 24.90 0.76
CA VAL A 55 -36.18 25.69 1.70
C VAL A 55 -35.91 27.04 1.05
N SER A 56 -36.10 28.11 1.81
CA SER A 56 -35.84 29.48 1.32
C SER A 56 -34.35 29.72 1.07
N LYS A 57 -34.03 30.71 0.25
CA LYS A 57 -32.71 31.34 0.34
C LYS A 57 -32.50 31.91 1.73
N MET A 58 -31.22 31.97 2.13
CA MET A 58 -30.86 32.59 3.39
C MET A 58 -31.32 34.05 3.46
N TYR A 59 -31.98 34.45 4.53
CA TYR A 59 -32.43 35.83 4.76
C TYR A 59 -32.12 36.26 6.21
N TYR A 60 -32.07 37.54 6.42
CA TYR A 60 -31.88 38.12 7.75
C TYR A 60 -33.22 38.34 8.42
N ASP A 61 -33.49 37.69 9.55
CA ASP A 61 -34.68 37.91 10.35
C ASP A 61 -34.44 39.03 11.38
N ASP A 62 -35.07 40.17 11.16
CA ASP A 62 -34.89 41.36 11.99
C ASP A 62 -35.33 41.13 13.44
N SER A 63 -36.31 40.29 13.68
CA SER A 63 -36.83 40.02 15.01
C SER A 63 -35.89 39.09 15.80
N MET A 64 -35.18 38.19 15.13
CA MET A 64 -34.17 37.31 15.72
C MET A 64 -32.75 37.86 15.64
N LYS A 65 -32.53 38.90 14.84
CA LYS A 65 -31.21 39.50 14.53
C LYS A 65 -30.21 38.43 14.07
N LYS A 66 -30.66 37.50 13.25
CA LYS A 66 -29.88 36.35 12.75
C LYS A 66 -30.18 36.10 11.27
N GLN A 67 -29.22 35.45 10.63
CA GLN A 67 -29.44 34.83 9.34
C GLN A 67 -30.12 33.45 9.55
N VAL A 68 -31.17 33.20 8.79
CA VAL A 68 -32.00 32.01 8.93
C VAL A 68 -32.40 31.47 7.57
N PHE A 69 -32.86 30.22 7.59
CA PHE A 69 -33.56 29.56 6.51
C PHE A 69 -35.01 29.30 6.92
N GLY A 70 -35.94 29.48 6.00
CA GLY A 70 -37.32 29.08 6.16
C GLY A 70 -37.59 27.77 5.41
N TYR A 71 -38.36 26.93 6.01
CA TYR A 71 -38.83 25.66 5.44
C TYR A 71 -40.33 25.71 5.30
N ALA A 72 -40.87 25.18 4.20
CA ALA A 72 -42.29 25.03 4.04
C ALA A 72 -42.64 23.70 3.39
N VAL A 73 -43.67 23.05 3.89
CA VAL A 73 -44.21 21.80 3.37
C VAL A 73 -45.72 21.92 3.24
N PRO A 74 -46.35 21.35 2.18
CA PRO A 74 -47.78 21.41 2.02
C PRO A 74 -48.49 20.58 3.12
N VAL A 75 -49.64 21.10 3.54
CA VAL A 75 -50.56 20.39 4.45
C VAL A 75 -51.81 20.03 3.69
N TYR A 76 -52.20 18.77 3.70
CA TYR A 76 -53.29 18.22 2.98
C TYR A 76 -54.48 17.90 3.89
N ASP A 77 -55.69 18.12 3.43
CA ASP A 77 -56.92 17.53 3.96
C ASP A 77 -57.54 16.71 2.82
N GLY A 78 -57.44 15.39 2.95
CA GLY A 78 -57.66 14.50 1.79
C GLY A 78 -56.68 14.77 0.65
N ASP A 79 -57.21 15.09 -0.54
CA ASP A 79 -56.37 15.42 -1.71
C ASP A 79 -56.19 16.95 -1.90
N GLU A 80 -56.77 17.77 -1.03
CA GLU A 80 -56.75 19.22 -1.13
C GLU A 80 -55.66 19.83 -0.23
N ILE A 81 -54.87 20.76 -0.76
CA ILE A 81 -53.88 21.51 0.03
C ILE A 81 -54.58 22.63 0.78
N VAL A 82 -54.64 22.52 2.12
CA VAL A 82 -55.34 23.49 2.99
C VAL A 82 -54.36 24.59 3.54
N GLY A 83 -53.07 24.38 3.43
CA GLY A 83 -52.08 25.33 3.91
C GLY A 83 -50.67 24.82 3.80
N ALA A 84 -49.73 25.51 4.47
CA ALA A 84 -48.34 25.15 4.57
C ALA A 84 -47.91 25.09 6.02
N LEU A 85 -47.25 24.01 6.42
CA LEU A 85 -46.49 23.94 7.67
C LEU A 85 -45.10 24.49 7.42
N CYS A 86 -44.72 25.46 8.24
CA CYS A 86 -43.48 26.18 8.07
C CYS A 86 -42.59 26.07 9.33
N ALA A 87 -41.30 26.11 9.09
CA ALA A 87 -40.32 26.17 10.17
C ALA A 87 -39.23 27.18 9.81
N THR A 88 -38.58 27.75 10.82
CA THR A 88 -37.44 28.63 10.65
C THR A 88 -36.31 28.16 11.54
N ASP A 89 -35.11 28.03 10.98
CA ASP A 89 -33.94 27.67 11.74
C ASP A 89 -32.72 28.55 11.39
N GLY A 90 -31.76 28.60 12.28
CA GLY A 90 -30.55 29.38 12.07
C GLY A 90 -29.53 28.68 11.18
N VAL A 91 -28.66 29.45 10.58
CA VAL A 91 -27.54 28.94 9.78
C VAL A 91 -26.64 28.00 10.60
N SER A 92 -26.61 28.18 11.92
CA SER A 92 -25.84 27.34 12.84
C SER A 92 -26.21 25.86 12.81
N ALA A 93 -27.47 25.51 12.53
CA ALA A 93 -27.89 24.12 12.42
C ALA A 93 -27.23 23.41 11.23
N PHE A 94 -27.14 24.08 10.07
CA PHE A 94 -26.40 23.57 8.93
C PHE A 94 -24.89 23.56 9.18
N GLN A 95 -24.39 24.57 9.88
CA GLN A 95 -22.97 24.67 10.20
C GLN A 95 -22.52 23.48 11.07
N GLU A 96 -23.33 23.07 12.05
CA GLU A 96 -23.07 21.91 12.90
C GLU A 96 -23.03 20.59 12.09
N ILE A 97 -23.96 20.44 11.14
CA ILE A 97 -23.99 19.26 10.24
C ILE A 97 -22.76 19.22 9.33
N LEU A 98 -22.36 20.36 8.77
CA LEU A 98 -21.25 20.45 7.84
C LEU A 98 -19.88 20.39 8.54
N ASP A 99 -19.81 20.76 9.83
CA ASP A 99 -18.56 20.77 10.63
C ASP A 99 -18.29 19.42 11.35
N ASP A 100 -19.11 18.42 11.06
CA ASP A 100 -18.92 17.07 11.61
C ASP A 100 -17.55 16.50 11.19
N LYS A 101 -16.65 16.38 12.15
CA LYS A 101 -15.27 15.89 11.97
C LYS A 101 -15.19 14.44 11.47
N THR A 102 -16.30 13.70 11.52
CA THR A 102 -16.35 12.34 10.94
C THR A 102 -16.42 12.38 9.41
N THR A 103 -16.88 13.50 8.86
CA THR A 103 -16.92 13.74 7.42
C THR A 103 -15.50 13.95 6.91
N MET A 104 -15.15 13.34 5.77
CA MET A 104 -13.83 13.39 5.14
C MET A 104 -12.66 12.92 6.04
N ASN A 105 -12.92 11.97 6.95
CA ASN A 105 -11.91 11.43 7.87
C ASN A 105 -11.18 12.48 8.73
N GLY A 106 -11.82 13.62 8.98
CA GLY A 106 -11.29 14.68 9.83
C GLY A 106 -10.20 15.56 9.18
N HIS A 107 -9.95 15.41 7.87
CA HIS A 107 -8.88 16.15 7.17
C HIS A 107 -9.38 17.20 6.19
N GLY A 108 -10.67 17.23 5.93
CA GLY A 108 -11.29 18.17 5.01
C GLY A 108 -12.31 19.09 5.68
N HIS A 109 -12.78 20.06 4.92
CA HIS A 109 -13.84 20.99 5.30
C HIS A 109 -14.89 21.04 4.22
N ILE A 110 -16.15 21.15 4.64
CA ILE A 110 -17.28 21.28 3.73
C ILE A 110 -17.93 22.63 3.98
N HIS A 111 -17.95 23.47 2.96
CA HIS A 111 -18.63 24.75 2.97
C HIS A 111 -19.86 24.67 2.09
N MET A 112 -20.80 25.59 2.27
CA MET A 112 -21.91 25.77 1.33
C MET A 112 -21.71 27.09 0.59
N ILE A 113 -21.84 27.06 -0.73
CA ILE A 113 -21.72 28.23 -1.61
C ILE A 113 -22.94 28.36 -2.50
N GLY A 114 -23.23 29.59 -2.92
CA GLY A 114 -24.23 29.87 -3.93
C GLY A 114 -23.69 29.70 -5.37
N LYS A 115 -24.56 29.74 -6.36
CA LYS A 115 -24.25 29.61 -7.80
C LYS A 115 -23.19 30.60 -8.30
N GLU A 116 -23.07 31.76 -7.64
CA GLU A 116 -22.06 32.79 -7.96
C GLU A 116 -20.72 32.56 -7.24
N GLY A 117 -20.57 31.46 -6.50
CA GLY A 117 -19.37 31.15 -5.73
C GLY A 117 -19.27 31.84 -4.37
N LYS A 118 -20.29 32.60 -3.96
CA LYS A 118 -20.34 33.28 -2.66
C LYS A 118 -20.57 32.28 -1.55
N PHE A 119 -19.78 32.38 -0.48
CA PHE A 119 -19.96 31.53 0.71
C PHE A 119 -21.26 31.87 1.43
N LEU A 120 -22.11 30.87 1.61
CA LEU A 120 -23.33 30.91 2.43
C LEU A 120 -23.05 30.43 3.84
N ILE A 121 -22.34 29.28 3.95
CA ILE A 121 -21.93 28.70 5.22
C ILE A 121 -20.48 28.30 5.13
N ARG A 122 -19.71 28.68 6.12
CA ARG A 122 -18.31 28.31 6.30
C ARG A 122 -18.15 27.43 7.53
N THR A 123 -17.40 26.37 7.40
CA THR A 123 -17.05 25.44 8.48
C THR A 123 -15.55 25.39 8.66
N GLY A 124 -15.12 24.94 9.84
CA GLY A 124 -13.72 24.71 10.17
C GLY A 124 -12.86 25.97 10.36
N GLU A 125 -11.60 25.75 10.68
CA GLU A 125 -10.59 26.81 10.72
C GLU A 125 -10.23 27.20 9.28
N ASN A 126 -10.26 28.48 9.01
CA ASN A 126 -10.18 29.02 7.65
C ASN A 126 -8.86 28.68 6.95
N LEU A 127 -8.93 27.84 5.93
CA LEU A 127 -7.81 27.55 5.03
C LEU A 127 -7.47 28.71 4.10
N VAL A 128 -8.42 29.62 3.88
CA VAL A 128 -8.26 30.81 3.05
C VAL A 128 -8.65 32.01 3.88
N ASP A 129 -7.98 33.13 3.69
CA ASP A 129 -8.19 34.38 4.44
C ASP A 129 -9.70 34.65 4.68
N LYS A 130 -10.06 34.89 5.95
CA LYS A 130 -11.44 35.20 6.39
C LYS A 130 -12.11 36.32 5.59
N LYS A 131 -11.33 37.12 4.89
CA LYS A 131 -11.80 38.23 4.08
C LYS A 131 -12.36 37.84 2.72
N VAL A 132 -12.05 36.65 2.23
CA VAL A 132 -12.55 36.18 0.93
C VAL A 132 -14.03 35.81 1.06
N SER A 133 -14.89 36.53 0.39
CA SER A 133 -16.34 36.30 0.44
C SER A 133 -16.84 35.35 -0.65
N ASN A 134 -16.02 35.13 -1.68
CA ASN A 134 -16.35 34.31 -2.85
C ASN A 134 -15.17 33.45 -3.25
N ILE A 135 -15.42 32.21 -3.69
CA ILE A 135 -14.36 31.25 -4.09
C ILE A 135 -13.55 31.72 -5.30
N PHE A 136 -14.07 32.66 -6.09
CA PHE A 136 -13.38 33.25 -7.23
C PHE A 136 -12.60 34.53 -6.89
N GLU A 137 -12.67 35.00 -5.64
CA GLU A 137 -11.85 36.10 -5.13
C GLU A 137 -10.49 35.56 -4.69
N GLY A 138 -9.42 36.22 -5.12
CA GLY A 138 -8.04 35.86 -4.82
C GLY A 138 -7.37 35.02 -5.91
N ASP A 139 -6.04 34.96 -5.84
CA ASP A 139 -5.19 34.37 -6.91
C ASP A 139 -4.89 32.88 -6.71
N TYR A 140 -5.54 32.21 -5.76
CA TYR A 140 -5.23 30.82 -5.41
C TYR A 140 -5.85 29.78 -6.36
N ILE A 141 -6.98 30.09 -7.04
CA ILE A 141 -7.56 29.25 -8.10
C ILE A 141 -7.16 29.85 -9.45
N THR A 142 -6.46 29.09 -10.27
CA THR A 142 -6.02 29.54 -11.59
C THR A 142 -7.21 29.86 -12.51
N GLU A 143 -7.06 30.78 -13.46
CA GLU A 143 -8.10 31.15 -14.42
C GLU A 143 -8.68 29.91 -15.15
N LYS A 144 -7.83 28.93 -15.47
CA LYS A 144 -8.24 27.69 -16.11
C LYS A 144 -9.21 26.90 -15.22
N GLU A 145 -8.88 26.75 -13.93
CA GLU A 145 -9.71 26.02 -12.99
C GLU A 145 -10.98 26.81 -12.63
N GLN A 146 -10.90 28.15 -12.53
CA GLN A 146 -12.09 28.99 -12.36
C GLN A 146 -13.08 28.80 -13.51
N LYS A 147 -12.60 28.79 -14.77
CA LYS A 147 -13.44 28.56 -15.94
C LYS A 147 -14.07 27.17 -15.91
N LYS A 148 -13.31 26.14 -15.54
CA LYS A 148 -13.81 24.77 -15.38
C LYS A 148 -14.93 24.69 -14.35
N ILE A 149 -14.72 25.30 -13.17
CA ILE A 149 -15.72 25.35 -12.09
C ILE A 149 -16.98 26.08 -12.55
N LYS A 150 -16.86 27.27 -13.13
CA LYS A 150 -18.01 28.04 -13.63
C LYS A 150 -18.82 27.27 -14.68
N THR A 151 -18.14 26.64 -15.63
CA THR A 151 -18.81 25.82 -16.67
C THR A 151 -19.60 24.65 -16.06
N ALA A 152 -19.06 24.00 -15.03
CA ALA A 152 -19.74 22.91 -14.34
C ALA A 152 -20.94 23.42 -13.52
N MET A 153 -20.78 24.55 -12.82
CA MET A 153 -21.85 25.18 -12.05
C MET A 153 -23.00 25.68 -12.95
N ASP A 154 -22.69 26.20 -14.16
CA ASP A 154 -23.70 26.60 -15.14
C ASP A 154 -24.49 25.39 -15.67
N ALA A 155 -23.83 24.23 -15.76
CA ALA A 155 -24.45 22.98 -16.18
C ALA A 155 -25.11 22.17 -15.04
N ASP A 156 -25.10 22.72 -13.82
CA ASP A 156 -25.57 22.09 -12.58
C ASP A 156 -24.96 20.68 -12.35
N LYS A 157 -23.63 20.57 -12.52
CA LYS A 157 -22.87 19.34 -12.40
C LYS A 157 -21.76 19.43 -11.35
N GLY A 158 -21.48 18.31 -10.71
CA GLY A 158 -20.32 18.17 -9.84
C GLY A 158 -19.01 18.33 -10.60
N VAL A 159 -17.99 18.88 -9.93
CA VAL A 159 -16.67 19.10 -10.53
C VAL A 159 -15.54 18.94 -9.51
N PHE A 160 -14.51 18.21 -9.91
CA PHE A 160 -13.23 18.18 -9.21
C PHE A 160 -12.31 19.26 -9.76
N SER A 161 -11.61 19.94 -8.85
CA SER A 161 -10.59 20.94 -9.19
C SER A 161 -9.47 20.90 -8.14
N GLU A 162 -8.49 21.78 -8.29
CA GLU A 162 -7.40 21.93 -7.32
C GLU A 162 -6.93 23.37 -7.27
N PHE A 163 -6.37 23.75 -6.14
CA PHE A 163 -5.69 25.03 -6.00
C PHE A 163 -4.46 24.91 -5.09
N VAL A 164 -3.56 25.86 -5.20
CA VAL A 164 -2.36 25.94 -4.36
C VAL A 164 -2.47 27.15 -3.46
N TYR A 165 -2.32 26.95 -2.16
CA TYR A 165 -2.29 28.00 -1.16
C TYR A 165 -1.15 27.74 -0.19
N ASP A 166 -0.30 28.75 0.02
CA ASP A 166 0.89 28.66 0.88
C ASP A 166 1.77 27.42 0.62
N GLY A 167 2.00 27.12 -0.67
CA GLY A 167 2.82 25.97 -1.10
C GLY A 167 2.15 24.59 -0.92
N THR A 168 0.93 24.54 -0.39
CA THR A 168 0.16 23.31 -0.21
C THR A 168 -0.89 23.20 -1.31
N THR A 169 -0.99 22.02 -1.92
CA THR A 169 -2.04 21.71 -2.91
C THR A 169 -3.28 21.20 -2.20
N TYR A 170 -4.39 21.85 -2.46
CA TYR A 170 -5.71 21.50 -1.98
C TYR A 170 -6.53 20.93 -3.14
N LYS A 171 -7.24 19.84 -2.88
CA LYS A 171 -8.25 19.32 -3.79
C LYS A 171 -9.61 19.80 -3.37
N ILE A 172 -10.39 20.20 -4.35
CA ILE A 172 -11.75 20.64 -4.14
C ILE A 172 -12.71 19.81 -4.96
N TYR A 173 -13.87 19.56 -4.38
CA TYR A 173 -14.99 18.97 -5.05
C TYR A 173 -16.23 19.82 -4.80
N LEU A 174 -16.88 20.24 -5.88
CA LEU A 174 -18.17 20.92 -5.82
C LEU A 174 -19.24 19.95 -6.25
N GLU A 175 -20.31 19.89 -5.46
CA GLU A 175 -21.49 19.07 -5.75
C GLU A 175 -22.76 19.90 -5.62
N PRO A 176 -23.64 19.94 -6.63
CA PRO A 176 -24.89 20.67 -6.53
C PRO A 176 -25.81 20.00 -5.49
N VAL A 177 -26.43 20.81 -4.64
CA VAL A 177 -27.40 20.36 -3.63
C VAL A 177 -28.75 20.02 -4.26
N GLY A 178 -29.00 20.49 -5.47
CA GLY A 178 -30.26 20.30 -6.19
C GLY A 178 -31.38 21.27 -5.80
N MET A 179 -31.08 22.27 -4.97
CA MET A 179 -32.03 23.33 -4.58
C MET A 179 -31.33 24.68 -4.47
N ASN A 180 -32.06 25.77 -4.71
CA ASN A 180 -31.64 27.17 -4.54
C ASN A 180 -30.33 27.57 -5.26
N GLY A 181 -29.80 26.70 -6.17
CA GLY A 181 -28.48 26.91 -6.78
C GLY A 181 -27.33 26.80 -5.78
N TRP A 182 -27.50 26.01 -4.74
CA TRP A 182 -26.47 25.76 -3.72
C TRP A 182 -25.56 24.62 -4.14
N TYR A 183 -24.30 24.74 -3.71
CA TYR A 183 -23.25 23.74 -3.91
C TYR A 183 -22.57 23.46 -2.60
N LEU A 184 -22.27 22.19 -2.36
CA LEU A 184 -21.30 21.79 -1.34
C LEU A 184 -19.91 22.01 -1.93
N PHE A 185 -19.10 22.76 -1.23
CA PHE A 185 -17.71 23.03 -1.57
C PHE A 185 -16.82 22.29 -0.58
N CYS A 186 -16.39 21.11 -0.98
CA CYS A 186 -15.54 20.22 -0.18
C CYS A 186 -14.07 20.55 -0.48
N VAL A 187 -13.29 20.80 0.57
CA VAL A 187 -11.85 21.12 0.47
C VAL A 187 -11.07 20.14 1.30
N ASP A 188 -10.06 19.51 0.71
CA ASP A 188 -9.14 18.62 1.43
C ASP A 188 -7.70 18.83 0.97
N THR A 189 -6.75 18.53 1.85
CA THR A 189 -5.33 18.50 1.50
C THR A 189 -4.97 17.19 0.83
N MET A 190 -4.03 17.23 -0.11
CA MET A 190 -3.47 16.02 -0.73
C MET A 190 -2.94 15.02 0.31
N HIS A 191 -2.47 15.51 1.46
CA HIS A 191 -1.96 14.67 2.53
C HIS A 191 -3.07 13.88 3.22
N GLY A 192 -4.22 14.50 3.46
CA GLY A 192 -5.36 13.86 4.12
C GLY A 192 -5.95 12.71 3.31
N LEU A 193 -6.24 12.95 2.04
CA LEU A 193 -6.82 11.94 1.13
C LEU A 193 -5.89 10.74 0.89
N ASN A 194 -4.59 10.97 0.86
CA ASN A 194 -3.61 9.93 0.52
C ASN A 194 -2.99 9.25 1.75
N ALA A 195 -3.18 9.78 2.97
CA ALA A 195 -2.55 9.24 4.17
C ALA A 195 -2.79 7.72 4.37
N PRO A 196 -4.02 7.18 4.24
CA PRO A 196 -4.26 5.74 4.34
C PRO A 196 -3.56 4.94 3.25
N VAL A 197 -3.52 5.49 2.03
CA VAL A 197 -2.84 4.85 0.88
C VAL A 197 -1.34 4.80 1.09
N TYR A 198 -0.72 5.89 1.57
CA TYR A 198 0.70 5.91 1.90
C TYR A 198 1.05 4.95 3.03
N GLN A 199 0.25 4.84 4.07
CA GLN A 199 0.44 3.87 5.14
C GLN A 199 0.37 2.43 4.61
N MET A 200 -0.62 2.12 3.79
CA MET A 200 -0.75 0.80 3.15
C MET A 200 0.46 0.48 2.27
N LEU A 201 0.93 1.43 1.46
CA LEU A 201 2.12 1.27 0.62
C LEU A 201 3.38 1.05 1.46
N GLN A 202 3.56 1.74 2.59
CA GLN A 202 4.69 1.55 3.50
C GLN A 202 4.68 0.14 4.11
N VAL A 203 3.54 -0.31 4.63
CA VAL A 203 3.40 -1.66 5.19
C VAL A 203 3.69 -2.72 4.12
N THR A 204 3.12 -2.58 2.93
CA THR A 204 3.36 -3.50 1.80
C THR A 204 4.85 -3.53 1.43
N ARG A 205 5.52 -2.39 1.39
CA ARG A 205 6.95 -2.29 1.11
C ARG A 205 7.79 -3.02 2.16
N VAL A 206 7.49 -2.84 3.44
CA VAL A 206 8.19 -3.52 4.54
C VAL A 206 8.02 -5.03 4.45
N VAL A 207 6.79 -5.51 4.25
CA VAL A 207 6.50 -6.94 4.09
C VAL A 207 7.27 -7.52 2.88
N PHE A 208 7.26 -6.82 1.75
CA PHE A 208 7.96 -7.27 0.54
C PHE A 208 9.48 -7.37 0.76
N ILE A 209 10.09 -6.36 1.39
CA ILE A 209 11.53 -6.37 1.73
C ILE A 209 11.85 -7.54 2.67
N THR A 210 11.02 -7.76 3.69
CA THR A 210 11.21 -8.86 4.64
C THR A 210 11.17 -10.21 3.95
N LEU A 211 10.22 -10.43 3.04
CA LEU A 211 10.13 -11.65 2.23
C LEU A 211 11.34 -11.84 1.32
N LEU A 212 11.85 -10.78 0.69
CA LEU A 212 13.07 -10.84 -0.13
C LEU A 212 14.30 -11.24 0.71
N VAL A 213 14.45 -10.67 1.90
CA VAL A 213 15.55 -11.00 2.82
C VAL A 213 15.46 -12.47 3.25
N MET A 214 14.28 -12.92 3.68
CA MET A 214 14.07 -14.34 4.05
C MET A 214 14.40 -15.29 2.89
N ASN A 215 13.93 -14.98 1.69
CA ASN A 215 14.19 -15.79 0.50
C ASN A 215 15.71 -15.85 0.19
N SER A 216 16.41 -14.73 0.30
CA SER A 216 17.86 -14.65 0.10
C SER A 216 18.62 -15.53 1.11
N PHE A 217 18.21 -15.53 2.38
CA PHE A 217 18.77 -16.41 3.39
C PHE A 217 18.51 -17.90 3.08
N LEU A 218 17.30 -18.23 2.63
CA LEU A 218 16.95 -19.59 2.25
C LEU A 218 17.81 -20.08 1.08
N ILE A 219 17.94 -19.26 0.02
CA ILE A 219 18.78 -19.58 -1.13
C ILE A 219 20.24 -19.78 -0.71
N PHE A 220 20.77 -18.89 0.13
CA PHE A 220 22.12 -19.02 0.66
C PHE A 220 22.31 -20.30 1.48
N TYR A 221 21.35 -20.64 2.33
CA TYR A 221 21.39 -21.87 3.13
C TYR A 221 21.38 -23.12 2.23
N VAL A 222 20.46 -23.18 1.27
CA VAL A 222 20.37 -24.30 0.30
C VAL A 222 21.66 -24.41 -0.51
N TYR A 223 22.19 -23.29 -1.00
CA TYR A 223 23.46 -23.27 -1.74
C TYR A 223 24.63 -23.84 -0.91
N THR A 224 24.77 -23.41 0.34
CA THR A 224 25.86 -23.91 1.22
C THR A 224 25.68 -25.38 1.55
N MET A 225 24.45 -25.84 1.77
CA MET A 225 24.12 -27.23 1.99
C MET A 225 24.46 -28.11 0.77
N LEU A 226 24.02 -27.69 -0.41
CA LEU A 226 24.33 -28.40 -1.66
C LEU A 226 25.84 -28.46 -1.91
N ARG A 227 26.56 -27.38 -1.67
CA ARG A 227 28.01 -27.32 -1.83
C ARG A 227 28.75 -28.28 -0.88
N LYS A 228 28.28 -28.41 0.38
CA LYS A 228 28.79 -29.41 1.32
C LYS A 228 28.52 -30.84 0.87
N ASN A 229 27.27 -31.09 0.50
CA ASN A 229 26.87 -32.44 0.03
C ASN A 229 27.63 -32.88 -1.22
N ASN A 230 27.77 -31.97 -2.21
CA ASN A 230 28.53 -32.30 -3.42
C ASN A 230 29.99 -32.61 -3.12
N LYS A 231 30.67 -31.85 -2.24
CA LYS A 231 32.04 -32.17 -1.84
C LYS A 231 32.13 -33.53 -1.15
N HIS A 232 31.15 -33.87 -0.32
CA HIS A 232 31.10 -35.15 0.36
C HIS A 232 30.87 -36.32 -0.63
N LEU A 233 29.93 -36.14 -1.57
CA LEU A 233 29.68 -37.13 -2.63
C LEU A 233 30.88 -37.35 -3.54
N ILE A 234 31.56 -36.29 -3.97
CA ILE A 234 32.81 -36.37 -4.76
C ILE A 234 33.88 -37.11 -3.98
N ARG A 235 34.02 -36.86 -2.66
CA ARG A 235 35.01 -37.55 -1.84
C ARG A 235 34.69 -39.03 -1.71
N LEU A 236 33.44 -39.42 -1.51
CA LEU A 236 33.00 -40.83 -1.45
C LEU A 236 33.13 -41.52 -2.79
N ALA A 237 32.84 -40.84 -3.90
CA ALA A 237 32.86 -41.44 -5.22
C ALA A 237 34.29 -41.66 -5.79
N TYR A 238 35.24 -40.77 -5.41
CA TYR A 238 36.51 -40.70 -6.12
C TYR A 238 37.78 -40.83 -5.23
N TYR A 239 37.63 -40.90 -3.92
CA TYR A 239 38.76 -40.98 -3.02
C TYR A 239 38.65 -42.19 -2.06
N ASP A 240 39.78 -42.81 -1.78
CA ASP A 240 39.90 -43.85 -0.74
C ASP A 240 39.71 -43.20 0.65
N PRO A 241 38.80 -43.73 1.49
CA PRO A 241 38.48 -43.14 2.78
C PRO A 241 39.62 -43.18 3.80
N LEU A 242 40.53 -44.16 3.67
CA LEU A 242 41.66 -44.31 4.61
C LEU A 242 42.83 -43.40 4.26
N THR A 243 43.30 -43.49 3.02
CA THR A 243 44.55 -42.77 2.62
C THR A 243 44.28 -41.39 2.04
N GLY A 244 43.07 -41.14 1.53
CA GLY A 244 42.72 -39.92 0.79
C GLY A 244 43.33 -39.88 -0.63
N ALA A 245 43.92 -40.95 -1.11
CA ALA A 245 44.32 -41.13 -2.52
C ALA A 245 43.08 -41.22 -3.43
N TYR A 246 43.25 -41.12 -4.72
CA TYR A 246 42.22 -41.53 -5.66
C TYR A 246 41.85 -42.99 -5.46
N ASN A 247 40.59 -43.34 -5.64
CA ASN A 247 40.16 -44.73 -5.73
C ASN A 247 40.24 -45.23 -7.18
N ALA A 248 39.99 -46.53 -7.40
CA ALA A 248 40.02 -47.11 -8.72
C ALA A 248 39.08 -46.44 -9.73
N ALA A 249 37.87 -46.00 -9.30
CA ALA A 249 36.92 -45.32 -10.17
C ALA A 249 37.48 -44.03 -10.74
N ARG A 250 38.10 -43.21 -9.91
CA ARG A 250 38.74 -41.95 -10.34
C ARG A 250 39.96 -42.22 -11.23
N PHE A 251 40.76 -43.20 -10.86
CA PHE A 251 41.95 -43.58 -11.65
C PHE A 251 41.58 -44.01 -13.06
N ILE A 252 40.56 -44.85 -13.24
CA ILE A 252 40.05 -45.28 -14.55
C ILE A 252 39.55 -44.08 -15.35
N GLN A 253 38.85 -43.16 -14.71
CA GLN A 253 38.35 -41.95 -15.37
C GLN A 253 39.52 -41.06 -15.90
N GLU A 254 40.52 -40.80 -15.08
CA GLU A 254 41.70 -40.03 -15.48
C GLU A 254 42.48 -40.75 -16.59
N MET A 255 42.71 -42.06 -16.44
CA MET A 255 43.35 -42.92 -17.45
C MET A 255 42.63 -42.86 -18.80
N THR A 256 41.28 -42.94 -18.78
CA THR A 256 40.49 -42.85 -20.00
C THR A 256 40.63 -41.49 -20.69
N THR A 257 40.69 -40.43 -19.92
CA THR A 257 40.84 -39.06 -20.45
C THR A 257 42.19 -38.88 -21.10
N VAL A 258 43.26 -39.31 -20.44
CA VAL A 258 44.64 -39.15 -20.87
C VAL A 258 44.97 -40.03 -22.09
N THR A 259 44.46 -41.27 -22.15
CA THR A 259 44.69 -42.19 -23.29
C THR A 259 44.00 -41.72 -24.57
N GLN A 260 42.99 -40.87 -24.49
CA GLN A 260 42.39 -40.21 -25.68
C GLN A 260 43.29 -39.13 -26.29
N GLU A 261 44.24 -38.60 -25.54
CA GLU A 261 45.17 -37.54 -25.98
C GLU A 261 46.48 -38.01 -26.63
N SER A 262 46.54 -39.31 -27.04
CA SER A 262 47.66 -39.93 -27.76
C SER A 262 49.02 -39.93 -27.03
N GLY A 263 49.05 -40.39 -25.81
CA GLY A 263 50.31 -40.67 -25.07
C GLY A 263 50.57 -42.13 -24.88
N GLU A 264 51.81 -42.54 -24.83
CA GLU A 264 52.24 -43.87 -24.37
C GLU A 264 52.47 -43.79 -22.86
N TYR A 265 51.89 -44.74 -22.12
CA TYR A 265 51.93 -44.77 -20.68
C TYR A 265 52.24 -46.18 -20.17
N SER A 266 52.98 -46.25 -19.07
CA SER A 266 53.19 -47.51 -18.34
C SER A 266 52.23 -47.59 -17.17
N VAL A 267 51.50 -48.70 -17.04
CA VAL A 267 50.65 -48.96 -15.90
C VAL A 267 51.24 -50.07 -15.02
N GLY A 268 51.45 -49.76 -13.77
CA GLY A 268 52.00 -50.69 -12.80
C GLY A 268 51.06 -50.93 -11.61
N VAL A 269 51.20 -52.05 -10.98
CA VAL A 269 50.53 -52.37 -9.73
C VAL A 269 51.59 -52.56 -8.64
N LEU A 270 51.42 -51.85 -7.57
CA LEU A 270 52.28 -51.95 -6.38
C LEU A 270 51.45 -52.56 -5.23
N ASN A 271 52.01 -53.57 -4.57
CA ASN A 271 51.42 -54.12 -3.37
C ASN A 271 52.50 -54.35 -2.28
N ILE A 272 52.04 -54.43 -1.06
CA ILE A 272 52.95 -54.63 0.08
C ILE A 272 53.14 -56.14 0.33
N HIS A 273 54.36 -56.60 0.17
CA HIS A 273 54.62 -57.99 0.42
C HIS A 273 54.29 -58.40 1.87
N GLN A 274 53.47 -59.45 2.00
CA GLN A 274 53.01 -60.00 3.30
C GLN A 274 52.27 -58.94 4.17
N PHE A 275 51.47 -58.05 3.60
CA PHE A 275 50.72 -57.00 4.36
C PHE A 275 49.82 -57.61 5.44
N LYS A 276 49.27 -58.78 5.22
CA LYS A 276 48.52 -59.51 6.23
C LYS A 276 49.34 -59.77 7.51
N PHE A 277 50.60 -60.13 7.35
CA PHE A 277 51.50 -60.40 8.45
C PHE A 277 51.85 -59.12 9.22
N ILE A 278 51.97 -57.99 8.53
CA ILE A 278 52.13 -56.68 9.15
C ILE A 278 50.89 -56.31 9.99
N ASN A 279 49.72 -56.57 9.51
CA ASN A 279 48.48 -56.38 10.27
C ASN A 279 48.38 -57.23 11.53
N GLU A 280 48.84 -58.50 11.43
CA GLU A 280 48.80 -59.45 12.57
C GLU A 280 49.83 -59.13 13.64
N ILE A 281 51.04 -58.69 13.29
CA ILE A 281 52.10 -58.38 14.26
C ILE A 281 51.96 -57.00 14.84
N PHE A 282 51.73 -55.98 14.01
CA PHE A 282 51.81 -54.57 14.46
C PHE A 282 50.40 -53.97 14.70
N GLY A 283 49.37 -54.71 14.33
CA GLY A 283 47.98 -54.26 14.45
C GLY A 283 47.55 -53.34 13.33
N ARG A 284 46.19 -53.23 13.16
CA ARG A 284 45.55 -52.54 12.07
C ARG A 284 45.93 -51.07 11.99
N ALA A 285 46.10 -50.39 13.15
CA ALA A 285 46.39 -48.98 13.14
C ALA A 285 47.78 -48.66 12.53
N GLN A 286 48.78 -49.50 12.79
CA GLN A 286 50.12 -49.33 12.22
C GLN A 286 50.13 -49.69 10.73
N ALA A 287 49.38 -50.70 10.31
CA ALA A 287 49.22 -51.04 8.92
C ALA A 287 48.49 -49.94 8.13
N ASP A 288 47.46 -49.31 8.71
CA ASP A 288 46.79 -48.18 8.15
C ASP A 288 47.72 -46.97 8.00
N MET A 289 48.58 -46.69 9.01
CA MET A 289 49.63 -45.68 8.90
C MET A 289 50.65 -45.95 7.79
N LEU A 290 51.03 -47.21 7.58
CA LEU A 290 51.92 -47.59 6.47
C LEU A 290 51.29 -47.30 5.12
N LEU A 291 49.99 -47.62 4.92
CA LEU A 291 49.28 -47.30 3.71
C LEU A 291 49.18 -45.80 3.45
N CYS A 292 48.96 -44.99 4.49
CA CYS A 292 48.99 -43.53 4.42
C CYS A 292 50.38 -43.00 4.09
N TYR A 293 51.43 -43.60 4.62
CA TYR A 293 52.82 -43.24 4.30
C TYR A 293 53.14 -43.54 2.84
N ILE A 294 52.81 -44.74 2.32
CA ILE A 294 52.96 -45.07 0.89
C ILE A 294 52.27 -44.06 -0.02
N ARG A 295 51.05 -43.71 0.33
CA ARG A 295 50.31 -42.61 -0.40
C ARG A 295 51.14 -41.31 -0.44
N GLN A 296 51.77 -40.89 0.67
CA GLN A 296 52.59 -39.67 0.72
C GLN A 296 53.85 -39.80 -0.14
N VAL A 297 54.49 -41.00 -0.15
CA VAL A 297 55.66 -41.28 -0.98
C VAL A 297 55.28 -41.21 -2.48
N LEU A 298 54.19 -41.85 -2.87
CA LEU A 298 53.73 -41.82 -4.24
C LEU A 298 53.38 -40.41 -4.69
N GLU A 299 52.64 -39.63 -3.87
CA GLU A 299 52.28 -38.24 -4.17
C GLU A 299 53.49 -37.30 -4.41
N ARG A 300 54.60 -37.55 -3.69
CA ARG A 300 55.83 -36.78 -3.89
C ARG A 300 56.63 -37.16 -5.14
N ASN A 301 56.42 -38.37 -5.64
CA ASN A 301 57.19 -38.90 -6.77
C ASN A 301 56.39 -38.92 -8.09
N ILE A 302 55.10 -38.64 -8.08
CA ILE A 302 54.27 -38.53 -9.26
C ILE A 302 54.48 -37.16 -9.92
N ARG A 303 54.63 -37.13 -11.23
CA ARG A 303 54.79 -35.93 -12.07
C ARG A 303 53.40 -35.47 -12.60
N PRO A 304 53.29 -34.21 -13.06
CA PRO A 304 52.10 -33.76 -13.78
C PRO A 304 51.77 -34.67 -14.97
N GLY A 305 50.54 -35.16 -15.06
CA GLY A 305 50.09 -36.09 -16.09
C GLY A 305 50.24 -37.58 -15.71
N GLU A 306 50.83 -37.88 -14.55
CA GLU A 306 50.88 -39.22 -13.95
C GLU A 306 49.83 -39.30 -12.84
N TYR A 307 49.31 -40.51 -12.61
CA TYR A 307 48.24 -40.72 -11.63
C TYR A 307 48.51 -41.99 -10.82
N PHE A 308 48.01 -42.02 -9.60
CA PHE A 308 47.96 -43.23 -8.81
C PHE A 308 46.64 -43.29 -8.02
N CYS A 309 46.25 -44.49 -7.68
CA CYS A 309 45.11 -44.73 -6.80
C CYS A 309 45.41 -45.87 -5.82
N ARG A 310 44.63 -45.91 -4.74
CA ARG A 310 44.51 -47.13 -3.93
C ARG A 310 43.25 -47.82 -4.31
N ASP A 311 43.37 -49.12 -4.70
CA ASP A 311 42.20 -49.94 -5.08
C ASP A 311 41.59 -50.59 -3.83
N THR A 312 42.09 -51.72 -3.43
CA THR A 312 41.63 -52.50 -2.27
C THR A 312 42.83 -53.01 -1.45
N GLY A 313 42.63 -53.12 -0.14
CA GLY A 313 43.68 -53.66 0.75
C GLY A 313 44.96 -52.84 0.68
N ASP A 314 46.01 -53.44 0.19
CA ASP A 314 47.37 -52.92 0.04
C ASP A 314 47.77 -52.67 -1.44
N PHE A 315 46.82 -52.72 -2.36
CA PHE A 315 47.08 -52.49 -3.77
C PHE A 315 46.98 -51.06 -4.16
N PHE A 316 48.05 -50.54 -4.84
CA PHE A 316 48.05 -49.24 -5.46
C PHE A 316 48.31 -49.42 -6.96
N TRP A 317 47.49 -48.72 -7.78
CA TRP A 317 47.73 -48.66 -9.23
C TRP A 317 48.39 -47.33 -9.55
N ILE A 318 49.40 -47.38 -10.48
CA ILE A 318 50.20 -46.25 -10.85
C ILE A 318 50.22 -46.16 -12.37
N MET A 319 50.04 -45.00 -12.93
CA MET A 319 50.19 -44.69 -14.35
C MET A 319 51.32 -43.65 -14.48
N LEU A 320 52.36 -44.02 -15.26
CA LEU A 320 53.58 -43.25 -15.44
C LEU A 320 53.79 -42.92 -16.91
N LEU A 321 54.46 -41.80 -17.15
CA LEU A 321 54.88 -41.37 -18.49
C LEU A 321 56.13 -42.08 -18.99
N ASP A 322 56.97 -42.63 -18.07
CA ASP A 322 58.17 -43.36 -18.42
C ASP A 322 57.83 -44.76 -18.92
N GLN A 323 58.53 -45.21 -19.98
CA GLN A 323 58.34 -46.50 -20.58
C GLN A 323 59.49 -47.50 -20.31
N ASP A 324 60.67 -46.93 -19.95
CA ASP A 324 61.85 -47.73 -19.65
C ASP A 324 61.75 -48.32 -18.24
N GLU A 325 61.81 -49.68 -18.16
CA GLU A 325 61.69 -50.40 -16.93
C GLU A 325 62.76 -50.03 -15.90
N GLU A 326 64.00 -49.76 -16.35
CA GLU A 326 65.13 -49.38 -15.49
C GLU A 326 64.91 -47.95 -14.92
N VAL A 327 64.33 -47.05 -15.68
CA VAL A 327 63.95 -45.71 -15.19
C VAL A 327 62.80 -45.79 -14.18
N ILE A 328 61.83 -46.63 -14.45
CA ILE A 328 60.67 -46.85 -13.57
C ILE A 328 61.15 -47.44 -12.24
N LYS A 329 62.01 -48.48 -12.30
CA LYS A 329 62.59 -49.07 -11.10
C LYS A 329 63.34 -48.04 -10.25
N LYS A 330 64.20 -47.22 -10.83
CA LYS A 330 64.92 -46.17 -10.08
C LYS A 330 64.05 -45.12 -9.44
N ARG A 331 62.84 -44.93 -9.91
CA ARG A 331 61.91 -43.97 -9.33
C ARG A 331 61.05 -44.54 -8.20
N ILE A 332 60.82 -45.85 -8.25
CA ILE A 332 59.85 -46.49 -7.33
C ILE A 332 60.61 -47.21 -6.18
N TYR A 333 61.80 -47.72 -6.46
CA TYR A 333 62.67 -48.36 -5.49
C TYR A 333 63.77 -47.43 -5.01
#